data_2d15eeadc4328a6daac83f06367f490c
#
_entry.id   2d15eeadc4328a6daac83f06367f490c
#
_cell.length_a   1.000
_cell.length_b   1.000
_cell.length_c   1.000
_cell.angle_alpha   90.00
_cell.angle_beta   90.00
_cell.angle_gamma   90.00
#
_symmetry.space_group_name_H-M   'P 1'
#
loop_
_entity.id
_entity.type
_entity.pdbx_description
1 polymer ?
#
loop_
_entity_poly.entity_id
_entity_poly.type
_entity_poly.pdbx_seq_one_letter_code
_entity_poly.pdbx_strand_id
1 'polypeptide(L)'
;MVNSNDVAEPANDYDAKAFHVASRDIALDETSNLEPVAVGAGTVVLPGGREYLLIKMKVHDGYYIYGNVSASDPFIPTSLNIGLPDGYSAGELVKPVAKLLNSAGTTKYSGELLFLVPIKGSGKQTLVVHYEYQCCDPTVCYPPVVGQIEVASKF
;
A
#
# COMPACT_ATOMS: atom_id res chain seq x y z
N MET A 1 -6.01 7.23 19.09
CA MET A 1 -5.99 7.30 18.48
C MET A 1 -5.23 7.69 17.69
N VAL A 2 -4.95 7.40 17.33
CA VAL A 2 -4.07 7.58 16.59
C VAL A 2 -3.63 8.71 16.17
N ASN A 3 -3.18 8.92 16.16
CA ASN A 3 -2.77 9.63 15.70
C ASN A 3 -1.86 9.76 15.00
N SER A 4 -1.69 9.05 14.99
CA SER A 4 -0.56 9.39 14.32
C SER A 4 -0.86 10.06 13.07
N ASN A 5 -0.24 11.04 12.76
CA ASN A 5 -0.60 11.90 11.66
C ASN A 5 0.10 11.54 10.37
N ASP A 6 1.16 10.73 10.47
CA ASP A 6 2.06 10.53 9.35
C ASP A 6 1.88 9.17 8.70
N VAL A 7 1.33 8.22 9.40
CA VAL A 7 1.18 6.85 8.90
C VAL A 7 -0.27 6.41 9.07
N ALA A 8 -0.90 6.03 7.97
CA ALA A 8 -2.23 5.44 8.01
C ALA A 8 -2.11 3.98 8.45
N GLU A 9 -2.82 3.64 9.50
CA GLU A 9 -2.82 2.28 10.02
C GLU A 9 -3.70 1.38 9.17
N PRO A 10 -3.42 0.07 9.09
CA PRO A 10 -4.36 -0.86 8.47
C PRO A 10 -5.69 -0.82 9.17
N ALA A 11 -6.77 -1.06 8.42
CA ALA A 11 -8.11 -1.09 9.00
C ALA A 11 -8.22 -2.10 10.13
N ASN A 12 -7.47 -3.19 10.04
CA ASN A 12 -7.29 -4.14 11.12
C ASN A 12 -5.99 -3.79 11.83
N ASP A 13 -6.08 -3.28 13.05
CA ASP A 13 -4.91 -2.84 13.80
C ASP A 13 -4.25 -3.95 14.62
N TYR A 14 -4.70 -5.17 14.46
CA TYR A 14 -4.09 -6.32 15.09
C TYR A 14 -2.62 -6.38 14.70
N ASP A 15 -1.74 -6.35 15.68
CA ASP A 15 -0.30 -6.31 15.47
C ASP A 15 0.21 -5.07 14.71
N ALA A 16 -0.53 -3.98 14.71
CA ALA A 16 -0.12 -2.78 13.98
C ALA A 16 1.32 -2.36 14.31
N LYS A 17 1.70 -2.43 15.60
CA LYS A 17 3.06 -2.06 16.01
C LYS A 17 4.11 -2.97 15.38
N ALA A 18 3.85 -4.28 15.33
CA ALA A 18 4.78 -5.22 14.73
C ALA A 18 4.94 -4.96 13.24
N PHE A 19 3.85 -4.64 12.54
CA PHE A 19 3.90 -4.31 11.12
C PHE A 19 4.67 -3.01 10.87
N HIS A 20 4.49 -2.00 11.71
CA HIS A 20 5.25 -0.77 11.57
C HIS A 20 6.74 -0.99 11.77
N VAL A 21 7.11 -1.79 12.75
CA VAL A 21 8.52 -2.12 12.97
C VAL A 21 9.08 -2.87 11.76
N ALA A 22 8.36 -3.87 11.26
CA ALA A 22 8.80 -4.63 10.12
C ALA A 22 8.91 -3.78 8.85
N SER A 23 8.04 -2.79 8.69
CA SER A 23 8.03 -1.94 7.49
C SER A 23 9.25 -1.02 7.41
N ARG A 24 9.96 -0.83 8.51
CA ARG A 24 11.16 0.02 8.50
C ARG A 24 12.26 -0.52 7.59
N ASP A 25 12.28 -1.83 7.35
CA ASP A 25 13.25 -2.45 6.48
C ASP A 25 12.91 -2.28 5.00
N ILE A 26 11.73 -1.78 4.68
CA ILE A 26 11.33 -1.54 3.31
C ILE A 26 11.76 -0.13 2.93
N ALA A 27 12.75 -0.06 2.02
CA ALA A 27 13.26 1.22 1.56
C ALA A 27 12.29 1.88 0.59
N LEU A 28 12.17 3.20 0.72
CA LEU A 28 11.40 4.02 -0.22
C LEU A 28 12.29 5.14 -0.73
N ASP A 29 12.11 5.50 -2.00
CA ASP A 29 12.71 6.72 -2.54
C ASP A 29 12.07 7.94 -1.87
N GLU A 30 12.80 9.03 -1.83
CA GLU A 30 12.24 10.28 -1.34
C GLU A 30 11.19 10.80 -2.32
N THR A 31 10.09 11.32 -1.78
CA THR A 31 9.05 11.93 -2.60
C THR A 31 9.35 13.40 -2.82
N SER A 32 8.80 13.94 -3.90
CA SER A 32 8.95 15.35 -4.27
C SER A 32 7.76 15.81 -5.09
N ASN A 33 7.74 17.08 -5.47
CA ASN A 33 6.68 17.57 -6.36
C ASN A 33 6.72 16.93 -7.75
N LEU A 34 7.87 16.43 -8.16
CA LEU A 34 8.01 15.75 -9.46
C LEU A 34 7.71 14.26 -9.36
N GLU A 35 7.95 13.67 -8.20
CA GLU A 35 7.67 12.27 -7.94
C GLU A 35 6.94 12.17 -6.59
N PRO A 36 5.64 12.46 -6.59
CA PRO A 36 4.92 12.60 -5.33
C PRO A 36 4.56 11.28 -4.64
N VAL A 37 4.75 10.14 -5.29
CA VAL A 37 4.43 8.85 -4.68
C VAL A 37 5.61 7.90 -4.82
N ALA A 38 6.00 7.30 -3.71
CA ALA A 38 6.99 6.22 -3.68
C ALA A 38 6.32 4.92 -3.25
N VAL A 39 6.74 3.81 -3.85
CA VAL A 39 6.19 2.48 -3.56
C VAL A 39 7.33 1.51 -3.29
N GLY A 40 7.21 0.74 -2.22
CA GLY A 40 8.16 -0.31 -1.89
C GLY A 40 7.43 -1.52 -1.34
N ALA A 41 8.07 -2.68 -1.36
CA ALA A 41 7.45 -3.90 -0.87
C ALA A 41 8.50 -4.86 -0.33
N GLY A 42 8.08 -5.73 0.59
CA GLY A 42 8.95 -6.74 1.17
C GLY A 42 8.14 -7.80 1.88
N THR A 43 8.74 -8.96 2.11
CA THR A 43 8.11 -10.01 2.89
C THR A 43 8.64 -10.00 4.32
N VAL A 44 7.78 -10.34 5.27
CA VAL A 44 8.14 -10.40 6.69
C VAL A 44 7.55 -11.63 7.33
N VAL A 45 8.21 -12.11 8.36
CA VAL A 45 7.69 -13.18 9.22
C VAL A 45 7.52 -12.58 10.62
N LEU A 46 6.30 -12.61 11.12
CA LEU A 46 5.99 -12.08 12.44
C LEU A 46 6.07 -13.18 13.49
N PRO A 47 6.09 -12.81 14.79
CA PRO A 47 6.06 -13.79 15.87
C PRO A 47 4.91 -14.78 15.68
N GLY A 48 5.16 -16.06 15.91
CA GLY A 48 4.19 -17.12 15.64
C GLY A 48 4.29 -17.69 14.24
N GLY A 49 5.27 -17.24 13.44
CA GLY A 49 5.49 -17.78 12.10
C GLY A 49 4.55 -17.26 11.04
N ARG A 50 3.80 -16.21 11.33
CA ARG A 50 2.87 -15.64 10.36
C ARG A 50 3.63 -14.86 9.31
N GLU A 51 3.36 -15.14 8.05
CA GLU A 51 4.09 -14.59 6.92
C GLU A 51 3.20 -13.60 6.18
N TYR A 52 3.79 -12.44 5.84
CA TYR A 52 3.07 -11.37 5.17
C TYR A 52 3.92 -10.74 4.08
N LEU A 53 3.25 -10.25 3.05
CA LEU A 53 3.80 -9.30 2.11
C LEU A 53 3.34 -7.92 2.56
N LEU A 54 4.30 -7.00 2.74
CA LEU A 54 4.01 -5.62 3.09
C LEU A 54 4.25 -4.75 1.87
N ILE A 55 3.29 -3.88 1.56
CA ILE A 55 3.46 -2.90 0.50
C ILE A 55 3.36 -1.53 1.17
N LYS A 56 4.41 -0.76 1.02
CA LYS A 56 4.55 0.54 1.66
C LYS A 56 4.51 1.62 0.60
N MET A 57 3.69 2.63 0.82
CA MET A 57 3.62 3.78 -0.07
C MET A 57 3.80 5.06 0.74
N LYS A 58 4.40 6.06 0.13
CA LYS A 58 4.48 7.38 0.71
C LYS A 58 3.97 8.38 -0.30
N VAL A 59 3.03 9.21 0.12
CA VAL A 59 2.46 10.28 -0.69
C VAL A 59 3.00 11.60 -0.16
N HIS A 60 3.59 12.38 -1.05
CA HIS A 60 4.22 13.65 -0.70
C HIS A 60 3.21 14.64 -0.10
N ASP A 61 3.65 15.49 0.81
CA ASP A 61 2.79 16.48 1.43
C ASP A 61 2.07 17.34 0.39
N GLY A 62 0.77 17.53 0.60
CA GLY A 62 -0.07 18.29 -0.32
C GLY A 62 -0.66 17.46 -1.44
N TYR A 63 -0.30 16.18 -1.54
CA TYR A 63 -0.82 15.26 -2.54
C TYR A 63 -1.66 14.18 -1.89
N TYR A 64 -2.47 13.49 -2.70
CA TYR A 64 -3.21 12.33 -2.26
C TYR A 64 -3.42 11.37 -3.44
N ILE A 65 -3.72 10.11 -3.12
CA ILE A 65 -4.14 9.12 -4.11
C ILE A 65 -5.52 8.62 -3.69
N TYR A 66 -6.27 8.07 -4.64
CA TYR A 66 -7.63 7.64 -4.33
C TYR A 66 -7.62 6.28 -3.65
N GLY A 67 -8.50 6.13 -2.68
CA GLY A 67 -8.77 4.84 -2.06
C GLY A 67 -9.87 4.12 -2.80
N ASN A 68 -11.10 4.27 -2.32
CA ASN A 68 -12.29 3.77 -2.99
C ASN A 68 -12.90 4.89 -3.81
N VAL A 69 -13.31 4.61 -5.04
CA VAL A 69 -13.88 5.63 -5.91
C VAL A 69 -15.33 5.30 -6.18
N SER A 70 -16.22 6.28 -5.93
CA SER A 70 -17.63 6.15 -6.23
C SER A 70 -17.85 5.96 -7.72
N ALA A 71 -18.90 5.20 -8.09
CA ALA A 71 -19.23 4.97 -9.48
C ALA A 71 -19.55 6.27 -10.25
N SER A 72 -19.93 7.32 -9.54
CA SER A 72 -20.22 8.62 -10.15
C SER A 72 -18.98 9.48 -10.39
N ASP A 73 -17.82 9.08 -9.89
CA ASP A 73 -16.59 9.85 -10.01
C ASP A 73 -15.68 9.26 -11.09
N PRO A 74 -15.01 10.11 -11.88
CA PRO A 74 -14.18 9.64 -12.99
C PRO A 74 -12.73 9.40 -12.60
N PHE A 75 -12.47 9.01 -11.37
CA PHE A 75 -11.12 8.84 -10.85
C PHE A 75 -10.70 7.38 -10.86
N ILE A 76 -9.40 7.14 -10.74
CA ILE A 76 -8.82 5.79 -10.72
C ILE A 76 -8.46 5.44 -9.28
N PRO A 77 -9.03 4.37 -8.71
CA PRO A 77 -8.65 3.94 -7.35
C PRO A 77 -7.26 3.34 -7.33
N THR A 78 -6.64 3.37 -6.16
CA THR A 78 -5.40 2.64 -5.92
C THR A 78 -5.71 1.14 -5.94
N SER A 79 -4.97 0.39 -6.74
CA SER A 79 -5.14 -1.06 -6.82
C SER A 79 -3.79 -1.76 -6.73
N LEU A 80 -3.81 -2.91 -6.07
CA LEU A 80 -2.63 -3.75 -5.86
C LEU A 80 -3.02 -5.18 -6.24
N ASN A 81 -2.24 -5.77 -7.14
CA ASN A 81 -2.41 -7.18 -7.54
C ASN A 81 -1.09 -7.90 -7.36
N ILE A 82 -1.15 -9.08 -6.76
CA ILE A 82 0.04 -9.83 -6.42
C ILE A 82 0.18 -11.01 -7.38
N GLY A 83 1.27 -11.06 -8.12
CA GLY A 83 1.64 -12.22 -8.92
C GLY A 83 2.39 -13.20 -8.04
N LEU A 84 1.83 -14.38 -7.85
CA LEU A 84 2.39 -15.41 -6.99
C LEU A 84 3.03 -16.52 -7.82
N PRO A 85 4.23 -16.99 -7.41
CA PRO A 85 4.79 -18.18 -8.03
C PRO A 85 4.02 -19.43 -7.60
N ASP A 86 4.27 -20.53 -8.29
CA ASP A 86 3.66 -21.81 -7.96
C ASP A 86 3.99 -22.18 -6.51
N GLY A 87 3.00 -22.76 -5.83
CA GLY A 87 3.15 -23.16 -4.45
C GLY A 87 2.91 -22.05 -3.44
N TYR A 88 2.60 -20.86 -3.89
CA TYR A 88 2.26 -19.74 -3.03
C TYR A 88 0.77 -19.45 -3.08
N SER A 89 0.23 -18.97 -1.96
CA SER A 89 -1.15 -18.51 -1.88
C SER A 89 -1.19 -17.23 -1.05
N ALA A 90 -2.19 -16.40 -1.30
CA ALA A 90 -2.37 -15.14 -0.62
C ALA A 90 -3.75 -15.06 0.00
N GLY A 91 -3.83 -14.45 1.16
CA GLY A 91 -5.09 -14.10 1.79
C GLY A 91 -5.58 -12.75 1.29
N GLU A 92 -6.51 -12.18 2.04
CA GLU A 92 -7.17 -10.95 1.66
C GLU A 92 -6.27 -9.75 1.93
N LEU A 93 -6.27 -8.80 1.00
CA LEU A 93 -5.51 -7.55 1.16
C LEU A 93 -6.11 -6.71 2.29
N VAL A 94 -5.29 -6.32 3.25
CA VAL A 94 -5.67 -5.40 4.32
C VAL A 94 -5.19 -4.02 3.92
N LYS A 95 -6.12 -3.09 3.83
CA LYS A 95 -5.86 -1.72 3.39
C LYS A 95 -5.78 -0.78 4.58
N PRO A 96 -4.99 0.30 4.48
CA PRO A 96 -5.02 1.33 5.51
C PRO A 96 -6.36 2.06 5.51
N VAL A 97 -6.62 2.77 6.59
CA VAL A 97 -7.85 3.57 6.71
C VAL A 97 -7.74 4.77 5.79
N ALA A 98 -8.75 4.96 4.93
CA ALA A 98 -8.82 6.09 4.02
C ALA A 98 -9.74 7.16 4.58
N LYS A 99 -9.53 8.41 4.15
CA LYS A 99 -10.38 9.53 4.55
C LYS A 99 -11.40 9.80 3.46
N LEU A 100 -12.59 10.22 3.88
CA LEU A 100 -13.64 10.59 2.94
C LEU A 100 -13.21 11.85 2.17
N LEU A 101 -13.32 11.81 0.86
CA LEU A 101 -13.01 12.95 0.01
C LEU A 101 -14.25 13.78 -0.29
N ASN A 102 -15.39 13.13 -0.57
CA ASN A 102 -16.61 13.83 -0.94
C ASN A 102 -17.86 13.05 -0.49
N SER A 103 -19.01 13.65 -0.69
CA SER A 103 -20.28 13.08 -0.26
C SER A 103 -20.72 11.88 -1.10
N ALA A 104 -20.13 11.67 -2.26
CA ALA A 104 -20.43 10.50 -3.09
C ALA A 104 -19.80 9.22 -2.57
N GLY A 105 -18.88 9.32 -1.62
CA GLY A 105 -18.26 8.15 -1.01
C GLY A 105 -16.84 7.86 -1.48
N THR A 106 -16.30 8.70 -2.34
CA THR A 106 -14.89 8.55 -2.76
C THR A 106 -13.99 8.87 -1.59
N THR A 107 -12.97 8.05 -1.38
CA THR A 107 -11.99 8.21 -0.31
C THR A 107 -10.61 8.47 -0.87
N LYS A 108 -9.72 8.95 -0.01
CA LYS A 108 -8.34 9.26 -0.39
C LYS A 108 -7.37 8.77 0.67
N TYR A 109 -6.14 8.52 0.22
CA TYR A 109 -5.01 8.23 1.07
C TYR A 109 -3.98 9.35 0.97
N SER A 110 -3.34 9.67 2.07
CA SER A 110 -2.22 10.62 2.09
C SER A 110 -1.20 10.17 3.13
N GLY A 111 0.04 10.72 3.04
CA GLY A 111 1.09 10.37 3.98
C GLY A 111 1.67 8.98 3.72
N GLU A 112 2.09 8.31 4.76
CA GLU A 112 2.62 6.95 4.68
C GLU A 112 1.51 5.93 4.82
N LEU A 113 1.54 4.93 3.96
CA LEU A 113 0.50 3.91 3.88
C LEU A 113 1.15 2.53 3.97
N LEU A 114 0.48 1.62 4.65
CA LEU A 114 0.95 0.25 4.76
C LEU A 114 -0.19 -0.70 4.40
N PHE A 115 0.03 -1.50 3.35
CA PHE A 115 -0.90 -2.53 2.91
C PHE A 115 -0.31 -3.88 3.27
N LEU A 116 -1.15 -4.82 3.68
CA LEU A 116 -0.73 -6.13 4.16
C LEU A 116 -1.43 -7.21 3.38
N VAL A 117 -0.68 -8.25 3.02
CA VAL A 117 -1.26 -9.44 2.40
C VAL A 117 -0.70 -10.66 3.11
N PRO A 118 -1.55 -11.48 3.76
CA PRO A 118 -1.09 -12.75 4.31
C PRO A 118 -0.62 -13.64 3.16
N ILE A 119 0.55 -14.24 3.31
CA ILE A 119 1.15 -15.08 2.26
C ILE A 119 1.48 -16.43 2.87
N LYS A 120 1.26 -17.49 2.11
CA LYS A 120 1.75 -18.83 2.43
C LYS A 120 2.49 -19.37 1.24
N GLY A 121 3.68 -19.90 1.50
CA GLY A 121 4.47 -20.49 0.45
C GLY A 121 5.82 -20.90 0.99
N SER A 122 6.58 -21.61 0.18
CA SER A 122 7.91 -22.05 0.54
C SER A 122 8.83 -21.97 -0.66
N GLY A 123 10.12 -21.85 -0.37
CA GLY A 123 11.12 -21.64 -1.40
C GLY A 123 11.30 -20.16 -1.66
N LYS A 124 12.53 -19.77 -1.90
CA LYS A 124 12.88 -18.36 -2.08
C LYS A 124 12.61 -17.96 -3.52
N GLN A 125 11.36 -17.65 -3.80
CA GLN A 125 10.93 -17.27 -5.14
C GLN A 125 10.55 -15.80 -5.17
N THR A 126 10.34 -15.28 -6.37
CA THR A 126 10.00 -13.87 -6.56
C THR A 126 8.49 -13.70 -6.65
N LEU A 127 7.98 -12.76 -5.84
CA LEU A 127 6.61 -12.27 -5.97
C LEU A 127 6.64 -10.97 -6.75
N VAL A 128 5.56 -10.65 -7.45
CA VAL A 128 5.46 -9.40 -8.19
C VAL A 128 4.26 -8.63 -7.71
N VAL A 129 4.48 -7.39 -7.30
CA VAL A 129 3.40 -6.49 -6.91
C VAL A 129 3.12 -5.57 -8.10
N HIS A 130 1.92 -5.68 -8.65
CA HIS A 130 1.44 -4.78 -9.70
C HIS A 130 0.60 -3.71 -9.02
N TYR A 131 0.89 -2.45 -9.31
CA TYR A 131 0.15 -1.36 -8.68
C TYR A 131 -0.31 -0.34 -9.70
N GLU A 132 -1.41 0.32 -9.37
CA GLU A 132 -1.91 1.45 -10.11
C GLU A 132 -2.48 2.46 -9.13
N TYR A 133 -2.24 3.74 -9.40
CA TYR A 133 -2.82 4.82 -8.60
C TYR A 133 -2.96 6.06 -9.46
N GLN A 134 -3.83 6.96 -9.02
CA GLN A 134 -3.93 8.30 -9.59
C GLN A 134 -3.68 9.30 -8.49
N CYS A 135 -2.69 10.18 -8.70
CA CYS A 135 -2.27 11.16 -7.73
C CYS A 135 -2.82 12.53 -8.10
N CYS A 136 -3.26 13.26 -7.09
CA CYS A 136 -3.79 14.62 -7.26
C CYS A 136 -3.21 15.54 -6.20
N ASP A 137 -3.14 16.83 -6.53
CA ASP A 137 -3.08 17.87 -5.51
C ASP A 137 -4.44 18.57 -5.47
N PRO A 138 -4.65 19.61 -4.62
CA PRO A 138 -5.96 20.23 -4.52
C PRO A 138 -6.50 20.83 -5.81
N THR A 139 -5.66 21.06 -6.80
CA THR A 139 -6.06 21.75 -8.03
C THR A 139 -5.99 20.90 -9.28
N VAL A 140 -5.13 19.86 -9.29
CA VAL A 140 -4.84 19.07 -10.49
C VAL A 140 -4.75 17.60 -10.16
N CYS A 141 -5.32 16.76 -11.02
CA CYS A 141 -5.10 15.33 -11.00
C CYS A 141 -4.20 14.96 -12.19
N TYR A 142 -3.22 14.11 -11.91
CA TYR A 142 -2.26 13.66 -12.90
C TYR A 142 -2.73 12.34 -13.55
N PRO A 143 -2.18 11.95 -14.70
CA PRO A 143 -2.54 10.67 -15.29
C PRO A 143 -2.23 9.51 -14.35
N PRO A 144 -2.99 8.41 -14.42
CA PRO A 144 -2.71 7.24 -13.59
C PRO A 144 -1.31 6.69 -13.84
N VAL A 145 -0.71 6.17 -12.79
CA VAL A 145 0.61 5.53 -12.84
C VAL A 145 0.43 4.04 -12.63
N VAL A 146 1.04 3.25 -13.51
CA VAL A 146 1.04 1.79 -13.42
C VAL A 146 2.49 1.34 -13.29
N GLY A 147 2.74 0.43 -12.35
CA GLY A 147 4.09 -0.08 -12.16
C GLY A 147 4.09 -1.46 -11.53
N GLN A 148 5.29 -1.99 -11.34
CA GLN A 148 5.46 -3.26 -10.65
C GLN A 148 6.75 -3.28 -9.87
N ILE A 149 6.75 -4.10 -8.81
CA ILE A 149 7.92 -4.31 -7.96
C ILE A 149 8.10 -5.82 -7.81
N GLU A 150 9.32 -6.29 -8.01
CA GLU A 150 9.68 -7.67 -7.72
C GLU A 150 10.16 -7.75 -6.28
N VAL A 151 9.66 -8.75 -5.56
CA VAL A 151 9.98 -8.95 -4.15
C VAL A 151 10.52 -10.36 -3.97
N ALA A 152 11.75 -10.45 -3.47
CA ALA A 152 12.34 -11.74 -3.13
C ALA A 152 11.72 -12.23 -1.83
N SER A 153 11.11 -13.41 -1.88
CA SER A 153 10.51 -14.01 -0.69
C SER A 153 11.59 -14.44 0.30
N LYS A 154 11.34 -14.19 1.58
CA LYS A 154 12.21 -14.65 2.67
C LYS A 154 11.78 -15.99 3.24
N PHE A 155 10.72 -16.57 2.71
CA PHE A 155 10.14 -17.80 3.25
C PHE A 155 10.83 -19.06 2.79
#